data_14f98c2d10f4dea47c743fcd334e47dc
#
_entry.id   14f98c2d10f4dea47c743fcd334e47dc
#
_cell.length_a   1.000
_cell.length_b   1.000
_cell.length_c   1.000
_cell.angle_alpha   90.00
_cell.angle_beta   90.00
_cell.angle_gamma   90.00
#
_symmetry.space_group_name_H-M   'P 1'
#
loop_
_entity.id
_entity.type
_entity.pdbx_description
1 polymer ?
#
loop_
_entity_poly.entity_id
_entity_poly.type
_entity_poly.pdbx_seq_one_letter_code
_entity_poly.pdbx_strand_id
1 'polypeptide(L)'
;MTPSKNCQICRVPTNGKRHYGVVSCRACSAFFRRAGCSNRSKKCKKQEICEAKEDGFFACKFCRLQKCLGAGMSSESFQFNRDGYQVVKIPMTMDTFLGKPNFIIFRASNEPSSSKNFIDVQYLIDRVTQVLQEGPETPLNSKSRLGKLSLGLRKIQGATTYPDPKSVEIYGKNEVLAQMEYDILSVTKWVTHFDEFQKLPHELKLTMLEGIWNIWWKLERISNVARNLKANLKEEILRKLKKDHLFHAWDLKQLDLSWVSKYTVEELKFFLDIPTEIRLDPLTQLMLDLDPSDIELSFMLSQLCFHYVGKRFQGEILKISEKFQEILADDLHEYYVNEMSNPYYMKRLAKMMKINNQIQLDVYRSKVRSSLAYVFDIFDVVK
;
A
#
# COMPACT_ATOMS: atom_id res chain seq x y z
N MET A 1 -35.53 18.12 -30.62
CA MET A 1 -34.85 16.81 -30.70
C MET A 1 -33.48 17.03 -31.28
N THR A 2 -32.41 16.85 -30.48
CA THR A 2 -31.02 16.92 -30.97
C THR A 2 -30.76 15.71 -31.86
N PRO A 3 -30.13 15.88 -33.07
CA PRO A 3 -29.86 14.75 -33.95
C PRO A 3 -29.02 13.71 -33.25
N SER A 4 -29.46 12.46 -33.28
CA SER A 4 -28.71 11.32 -32.73
C SER A 4 -27.40 11.18 -33.50
N LYS A 5 -26.28 11.37 -32.80
CA LYS A 5 -24.96 11.15 -33.40
C LYS A 5 -24.57 9.67 -33.19
N ASN A 6 -24.05 9.06 -34.22
CA ASN A 6 -23.59 7.67 -34.13
C ASN A 6 -22.16 7.57 -33.53
N CYS A 7 -21.89 6.51 -32.80
CA CYS A 7 -20.57 6.18 -32.30
C CYS A 7 -19.60 5.98 -33.49
N GLN A 8 -18.51 6.72 -33.54
CA GLN A 8 -17.53 6.64 -34.62
C GLN A 8 -16.78 5.29 -34.66
N ILE A 9 -16.87 4.49 -33.60
CA ILE A 9 -16.21 3.19 -33.51
C ILE A 9 -17.13 2.06 -33.97
N CYS A 10 -18.33 1.94 -33.38
CA CYS A 10 -19.25 0.82 -33.62
C CYS A 10 -20.55 1.22 -34.34
N ARG A 11 -20.71 2.48 -34.73
CA ARG A 11 -21.85 3.04 -35.48
C ARG A 11 -23.20 3.02 -34.75
N VAL A 12 -23.28 2.47 -33.53
CA VAL A 12 -24.53 2.47 -32.74
C VAL A 12 -24.91 3.91 -32.35
N PRO A 13 -26.21 4.25 -32.32
CA PRO A 13 -26.71 5.57 -31.87
C PRO A 13 -26.19 5.89 -30.46
N THR A 14 -25.76 7.14 -30.25
CA THR A 14 -25.23 7.63 -28.98
C THR A 14 -25.73 9.06 -28.71
N ASN A 15 -25.58 9.49 -27.45
CA ASN A 15 -25.93 10.85 -27.01
C ASN A 15 -24.98 11.96 -27.53
N GLY A 16 -24.06 11.63 -28.43
CA GLY A 16 -23.10 12.57 -29.02
C GLY A 16 -21.97 13.03 -28.10
N LYS A 17 -21.84 12.48 -26.90
CA LYS A 17 -20.75 12.82 -25.97
C LYS A 17 -19.37 12.34 -26.50
N ARG A 18 -18.39 13.21 -26.39
CA ARG A 18 -17.01 12.86 -26.70
C ARG A 18 -16.37 12.15 -25.52
N HIS A 19 -15.72 11.03 -25.79
CA HIS A 19 -14.88 10.30 -24.83
C HIS A 19 -13.52 10.11 -25.47
N TYR A 20 -12.46 10.48 -24.77
CA TYR A 20 -11.06 10.36 -25.25
C TYR A 20 -10.82 11.06 -26.61
N GLY A 21 -11.47 12.23 -26.80
CA GLY A 21 -11.36 13.02 -28.02
C GLY A 21 -12.38 12.69 -29.13
N VAL A 22 -13.12 11.57 -29.03
CA VAL A 22 -13.95 10.99 -30.09
C VAL A 22 -15.42 10.84 -29.65
N VAL A 23 -16.38 11.10 -30.54
CA VAL A 23 -17.80 10.78 -30.27
C VAL A 23 -17.98 9.28 -30.22
N SER A 24 -18.20 8.72 -29.03
CA SER A 24 -18.27 7.28 -28.83
C SER A 24 -19.31 6.87 -27.80
N CYS A 25 -19.85 5.66 -27.94
CA CYS A 25 -20.78 5.10 -26.95
C CYS A 25 -20.00 4.65 -25.68
N ARG A 26 -20.74 4.51 -24.57
CA ARG A 26 -20.16 4.08 -23.28
C ARG A 26 -19.39 2.75 -23.37
N ALA A 27 -19.89 1.82 -24.20
CA ALA A 27 -19.24 0.51 -24.38
C ALA A 27 -17.86 0.62 -25.07
N CYS A 28 -17.73 1.48 -26.12
CA CYS A 28 -16.46 1.70 -26.80
C CYS A 28 -15.49 2.51 -25.94
N SER A 29 -15.96 3.50 -25.22
CA SER A 29 -15.11 4.28 -24.32
C SER A 29 -14.59 3.41 -23.15
N ALA A 30 -15.46 2.59 -22.55
CA ALA A 30 -15.05 1.66 -21.49
C ALA A 30 -14.10 0.56 -22.00
N PHE A 31 -14.29 0.10 -23.23
CA PHE A 31 -13.36 -0.84 -23.87
C PHE A 31 -11.99 -0.18 -24.09
N PHE A 32 -11.93 1.01 -24.68
CA PHE A 32 -10.68 1.73 -24.92
C PHE A 32 -9.88 1.96 -23.64
N ARG A 33 -10.55 2.41 -22.57
CA ARG A 33 -9.91 2.58 -21.26
C ARG A 33 -9.25 1.31 -20.74
N ARG A 34 -9.95 0.15 -20.83
CA ARG A 34 -9.39 -1.14 -20.37
C ARG A 34 -8.30 -1.68 -21.28
N ALA A 35 -8.41 -1.47 -22.59
CA ALA A 35 -7.47 -1.95 -23.58
C ALA A 35 -6.18 -1.10 -23.62
N GLY A 36 -6.29 0.21 -23.42
CA GLY A 36 -5.14 1.12 -23.37
C GLY A 36 -4.23 0.92 -22.16
N CYS A 37 -4.76 0.32 -21.09
CA CYS A 37 -3.97 -0.03 -19.89
C CYS A 37 -3.32 -1.41 -19.97
N SER A 38 -3.64 -2.22 -20.97
CA SER A 38 -3.12 -3.59 -21.10
C SER A 38 -2.26 -3.73 -22.35
N ASN A 39 -0.97 -3.93 -22.18
CA ASN A 39 0.00 -4.22 -23.27
C ASN A 39 -0.22 -5.58 -23.97
N ARG A 40 -1.37 -6.25 -23.72
CA ARG A 40 -1.68 -7.58 -24.24
C ARG A 40 -2.75 -7.55 -25.33
N SER A 41 -2.50 -6.88 -26.45
CA SER A 41 -3.36 -7.08 -27.63
C SER A 41 -2.94 -8.37 -28.36
N LYS A 42 -3.75 -9.42 -28.20
CA LYS A 42 -3.62 -10.60 -29.06
C LYS A 42 -3.78 -10.16 -30.51
N LYS A 43 -2.88 -10.56 -31.42
CA LYS A 43 -2.96 -10.26 -32.85
C LYS A 43 -4.31 -10.70 -33.42
N CYS A 44 -4.79 -9.99 -34.45
CA CYS A 44 -6.00 -10.40 -35.16
C CYS A 44 -5.75 -11.72 -35.91
N LYS A 45 -6.72 -12.65 -35.83
CA LYS A 45 -6.67 -13.91 -36.57
C LYS A 45 -7.22 -13.80 -38.00
N LYS A 46 -7.77 -12.63 -38.39
CA LYS A 46 -8.47 -12.40 -39.70
C LYS A 46 -7.91 -11.13 -40.34
N GLN A 47 -6.66 -11.11 -40.78
CA GLN A 47 -6.05 -10.04 -41.60
C GLN A 47 -6.41 -8.59 -41.22
N GLU A 48 -6.77 -8.34 -39.98
CA GLU A 48 -7.06 -6.99 -39.39
C GLU A 48 -8.26 -6.23 -39.98
N ILE A 49 -9.18 -6.92 -40.68
CA ILE A 49 -10.38 -6.33 -41.35
C ILE A 49 -11.69 -6.55 -40.60
N CYS A 50 -11.66 -6.91 -39.28
CA CYS A 50 -12.88 -7.17 -38.53
C CYS A 50 -13.63 -5.87 -38.23
N GLU A 51 -14.92 -5.84 -38.62
CA GLU A 51 -15.83 -4.72 -38.35
C GLU A 51 -16.82 -5.03 -37.22
N ALA A 52 -17.49 -3.98 -36.74
CA ALA A 52 -18.63 -4.13 -35.82
C ALA A 52 -19.82 -4.70 -36.58
N LYS A 53 -20.59 -5.57 -35.93
CA LYS A 53 -21.90 -5.99 -36.40
C LYS A 53 -22.90 -4.82 -36.29
N GLU A 54 -24.09 -4.97 -36.86
CA GLU A 54 -25.14 -3.95 -36.81
C GLU A 54 -25.55 -3.55 -35.40
N ASP A 55 -25.50 -4.47 -34.46
CA ASP A 55 -25.72 -4.26 -33.01
C ASP A 55 -24.54 -3.58 -32.29
N GLY A 56 -23.47 -3.25 -32.99
CA GLY A 56 -22.23 -2.67 -32.43
C GLY A 56 -21.28 -3.65 -31.78
N PHE A 57 -21.55 -4.96 -31.87
CA PHE A 57 -20.67 -5.97 -31.29
C PHE A 57 -19.40 -6.17 -32.12
N PHE A 58 -18.24 -6.16 -31.47
CA PHE A 58 -16.94 -6.48 -32.04
C PHE A 58 -16.46 -7.85 -31.57
N ALA A 59 -16.35 -8.81 -32.47
CA ALA A 59 -15.78 -10.12 -32.17
C ALA A 59 -14.27 -10.07 -31.93
N CYS A 60 -13.56 -9.13 -32.55
CA CYS A 60 -12.10 -8.99 -32.45
C CYS A 60 -11.71 -7.76 -31.61
N LYS A 61 -11.11 -8.02 -30.45
CA LYS A 61 -10.64 -6.94 -29.55
C LYS A 61 -9.50 -6.12 -30.18
N PHE A 62 -8.63 -6.75 -30.96
CA PHE A 62 -7.54 -6.07 -31.65
C PHE A 62 -8.08 -5.05 -32.65
N CYS A 63 -8.94 -5.47 -33.59
CA CYS A 63 -9.51 -4.57 -34.59
C CYS A 63 -10.35 -3.46 -33.97
N ARG A 64 -11.08 -3.74 -32.89
CA ARG A 64 -11.79 -2.72 -32.15
C ARG A 64 -10.85 -1.66 -31.57
N LEU A 65 -9.70 -2.07 -31.03
CA LEU A 65 -8.69 -1.16 -30.51
C LEU A 65 -8.08 -0.31 -31.62
N GLN A 66 -7.69 -0.94 -32.75
CA GLN A 66 -7.18 -0.21 -33.91
C GLN A 66 -8.18 0.83 -34.43
N LYS A 67 -9.47 0.49 -34.46
CA LYS A 67 -10.52 1.41 -34.86
C LYS A 67 -10.71 2.58 -33.86
N CYS A 68 -10.50 2.35 -32.57
CA CYS A 68 -10.47 3.41 -31.55
C CYS A 68 -9.30 4.37 -31.78
N LEU A 69 -8.10 3.84 -32.00
CA LEU A 69 -6.88 4.63 -32.27
C LEU A 69 -7.00 5.38 -33.59
N GLY A 70 -7.43 4.70 -34.67
CA GLY A 70 -7.63 5.33 -35.98
C GLY A 70 -8.71 6.40 -36.02
N ALA A 71 -9.70 6.35 -35.11
CA ALA A 71 -10.67 7.41 -34.91
C ALA A 71 -10.14 8.60 -34.11
N GLY A 72 -8.92 8.51 -33.57
CA GLY A 72 -8.25 9.58 -32.80
C GLY A 72 -8.49 9.51 -31.29
N MET A 73 -8.86 8.34 -30.74
CA MET A 73 -8.88 8.19 -29.29
C MET A 73 -7.46 8.22 -28.73
N SER A 74 -7.17 9.15 -27.82
CA SER A 74 -5.88 9.28 -27.15
C SER A 74 -5.94 8.84 -25.68
N SER A 75 -4.90 8.17 -25.23
CA SER A 75 -4.69 7.83 -23.81
C SER A 75 -4.21 9.02 -22.99
N GLU A 76 -3.78 10.13 -23.61
CA GLU A 76 -3.33 11.34 -22.93
C GLU A 76 -4.43 11.95 -22.07
N SER A 77 -5.69 11.74 -22.45
CA SER A 77 -6.88 12.17 -21.68
C SER A 77 -7.42 11.08 -20.74
N PHE A 78 -6.65 10.00 -20.47
CA PHE A 78 -7.00 9.05 -19.42
C PHE A 78 -6.84 9.74 -18.07
N GLN A 79 -7.96 10.08 -17.47
CA GLN A 79 -7.96 10.40 -16.05
C GLN A 79 -7.75 9.11 -15.28
N PHE A 80 -6.49 8.82 -14.97
CA PHE A 80 -6.10 7.71 -14.10
C PHE A 80 -6.58 7.93 -12.67
N ASN A 81 -6.83 9.21 -12.29
CA ASN A 81 -7.50 9.62 -11.08
C ASN A 81 -8.85 10.26 -11.43
N ARG A 82 -9.95 9.52 -11.30
CA ARG A 82 -11.29 10.08 -11.41
C ARG A 82 -11.64 11.08 -10.31
N ASP A 83 -10.86 11.12 -9.25
CA ASP A 83 -10.92 12.05 -8.14
C ASP A 83 -10.00 13.27 -8.35
N GLY A 84 -9.59 13.53 -9.60
CA GLY A 84 -8.86 14.72 -9.98
C GLY A 84 -9.74 15.96 -9.83
N TYR A 85 -9.90 16.44 -8.61
CA TYR A 85 -10.17 17.84 -8.38
C TYR A 85 -9.10 18.63 -9.12
N GLN A 86 -9.52 19.71 -9.82
CA GLN A 86 -8.59 20.63 -10.47
C GLN A 86 -7.47 20.96 -9.49
N VAL A 87 -6.25 20.82 -9.95
CA VAL A 87 -5.04 21.08 -9.16
C VAL A 87 -4.95 22.60 -8.90
N VAL A 88 -5.73 23.08 -7.97
CA VAL A 88 -5.24 24.12 -7.07
C VAL A 88 -4.00 23.49 -6.43
N LYS A 89 -2.89 24.22 -6.31
CA LYS A 89 -1.67 23.73 -5.60
C LYS A 89 -2.11 23.25 -4.21
N ILE A 90 -2.57 22.00 -4.15
CA ILE A 90 -2.95 21.35 -2.91
C ILE A 90 -1.63 21.15 -2.20
N PRO A 91 -1.44 21.68 -0.99
CA PRO A 91 -0.29 21.37 -0.17
C PRO A 91 -0.16 19.85 -0.15
N MET A 92 1.04 19.33 -0.22
CA MET A 92 1.26 17.90 -0.19
C MET A 92 0.64 17.36 1.11
N THR A 93 -0.47 16.65 0.98
CA THR A 93 -1.25 16.14 2.11
C THR A 93 -0.78 14.73 2.43
N MET A 94 -1.08 14.26 3.64
CA MET A 94 -0.82 12.88 4.03
C MET A 94 -1.45 11.89 3.04
N ASP A 95 -2.64 12.16 2.52
CA ASP A 95 -3.31 11.34 1.50
C ASP A 95 -2.51 11.26 0.20
N THR A 96 -1.92 12.39 -0.25
CA THR A 96 -1.06 12.44 -1.43
C THR A 96 0.26 11.72 -1.18
N PHE A 97 0.87 11.93 -0.02
CA PHE A 97 2.16 11.35 0.34
C PHE A 97 2.04 9.85 0.70
N LEU A 98 1.02 9.48 1.48
CA LEU A 98 0.89 8.13 2.05
C LEU A 98 -0.08 7.22 1.28
N GLY A 99 -0.76 7.75 0.27
CA GLY A 99 -1.69 6.98 -0.54
C GLY A 99 -2.94 6.55 0.21
N LYS A 100 -3.77 7.47 0.63
CA LYS A 100 -5.07 7.28 1.25
C LYS A 100 -5.03 6.35 2.48
N PRO A 101 -4.68 6.84 3.64
CA PRO A 101 -4.83 6.09 4.89
C PRO A 101 -6.30 5.73 5.10
N ASN A 102 -6.54 4.59 5.74
CA ASN A 102 -7.85 3.94 5.81
C ASN A 102 -8.94 4.75 6.54
N PHE A 103 -8.59 5.80 7.29
CA PHE A 103 -9.54 6.50 8.16
C PHE A 103 -9.25 7.98 8.38
N ILE A 104 -8.24 8.55 7.71
CA ILE A 104 -7.89 9.97 7.84
C ILE A 104 -8.25 10.69 6.54
N ILE A 105 -9.05 11.75 6.65
CA ILE A 105 -9.43 12.60 5.54
C ILE A 105 -8.64 13.89 5.65
N PHE A 106 -8.00 14.30 4.56
CA PHE A 106 -7.15 15.47 4.49
C PHE A 106 -7.73 16.53 3.56
N ARG A 107 -7.44 17.79 3.87
CA ARG A 107 -7.95 18.93 3.14
C ARG A 107 -6.96 20.09 3.10
N ALA A 108 -6.91 20.81 1.98
CA ALA A 108 -6.17 22.06 1.90
C ALA A 108 -6.82 23.15 2.76
N SER A 109 -6.01 23.89 3.51
CA SER A 109 -6.45 24.90 4.46
C SER A 109 -7.17 26.13 3.87
N ASN A 110 -7.16 26.28 2.54
CA ASN A 110 -7.60 27.51 1.84
C ASN A 110 -8.95 27.40 1.13
N GLU A 111 -9.72 26.35 1.29
CA GLU A 111 -11.06 26.27 0.71
C GLU A 111 -12.16 26.64 1.72
N PRO A 112 -12.96 27.68 1.44
CA PRO A 112 -13.83 28.28 2.44
C PRO A 112 -15.14 27.55 2.76
N SER A 113 -15.46 26.42 2.15
CA SER A 113 -16.83 25.90 2.31
C SER A 113 -17.03 24.39 2.34
N SER A 114 -16.02 23.56 2.48
CA SER A 114 -16.25 22.13 2.63
C SER A 114 -16.05 21.68 4.08
N SER A 115 -16.88 20.75 4.53
CA SER A 115 -16.94 20.24 5.92
C SER A 115 -15.74 19.36 6.33
N LYS A 116 -14.82 19.03 5.41
CA LYS A 116 -13.73 18.09 5.63
C LYS A 116 -12.44 18.81 6.06
N ASN A 117 -11.81 18.35 7.13
CA ASN A 117 -10.56 18.90 7.62
C ASN A 117 -9.37 18.15 7.06
N PHE A 118 -8.31 18.88 6.68
CA PHE A 118 -7.04 18.32 6.24
C PHE A 118 -5.95 18.58 7.27
N ILE A 119 -4.99 17.70 7.33
CA ILE A 119 -3.82 17.84 8.17
C ILE A 119 -2.67 18.18 7.24
N ASP A 120 -2.04 19.34 7.46
CA ASP A 120 -0.83 19.70 6.75
C ASP A 120 0.32 18.84 7.27
N VAL A 121 0.99 18.17 6.35
CA VAL A 121 2.10 17.26 6.66
C VAL A 121 3.40 17.66 5.97
N GLN A 122 3.50 18.90 5.50
CA GLN A 122 4.71 19.36 4.83
C GLN A 122 5.94 19.18 5.73
N TYR A 123 5.81 19.48 7.02
CA TYR A 123 6.88 19.27 7.99
C TYR A 123 7.39 17.80 8.03
N LEU A 124 6.47 16.83 7.85
CA LEU A 124 6.82 15.42 7.86
C LEU A 124 7.59 15.02 6.59
N ILE A 125 7.18 15.59 5.45
CA ILE A 125 7.87 15.39 4.17
C ILE A 125 9.28 15.98 4.22
N ASP A 126 9.42 17.16 4.83
CA ASP A 126 10.70 17.81 5.03
C ASP A 126 11.61 16.95 5.91
N ARG A 127 11.09 16.38 7.01
CA ARG A 127 11.84 15.45 7.88
C ARG A 127 12.22 14.15 7.17
N VAL A 128 11.30 13.57 6.41
CA VAL A 128 11.60 12.39 5.57
C VAL A 128 12.72 12.71 4.58
N THR A 129 12.63 13.86 3.93
CA THR A 129 13.67 14.33 2.99
C THR A 129 15.02 14.49 3.69
N GLN A 130 15.05 15.08 4.87
CA GLN A 130 16.26 15.21 5.68
C GLN A 130 16.86 13.83 6.01
N VAL A 131 16.07 12.89 6.51
CA VAL A 131 16.54 11.52 6.82
C VAL A 131 17.09 10.80 5.58
N LEU A 132 16.46 10.98 4.41
CA LEU A 132 16.95 10.43 3.15
C LEU A 132 18.28 11.03 2.69
N GLN A 133 18.52 12.32 2.99
CA GLN A 133 19.76 13.01 2.68
C GLN A 133 20.89 12.66 3.63
N GLU A 134 20.60 12.57 4.92
CA GLU A 134 21.56 12.17 5.96
C GLU A 134 22.05 10.74 5.77
N GLY A 135 21.16 9.85 5.27
CA GLY A 135 21.46 8.44 5.10
C GLY A 135 21.57 7.67 6.42
N PRO A 136 22.14 6.46 6.38
CA PRO A 136 22.30 5.64 7.57
C PRO A 136 23.48 6.11 8.42
N GLU A 137 23.39 5.94 9.74
CA GLU A 137 24.52 6.15 10.64
C GLU A 137 25.66 5.17 10.31
N THR A 138 26.88 5.69 10.13
CA THR A 138 28.07 4.93 9.80
C THR A 138 29.01 4.78 11.02
N PRO A 139 29.86 3.72 11.09
CA PRO A 139 30.06 2.66 10.10
C PRO A 139 28.99 1.56 10.14
N LEU A 140 28.65 1.01 8.95
CA LEU A 140 27.79 -0.15 8.82
C LEU A 140 28.66 -1.41 8.82
N ASN A 141 28.70 -2.13 9.95
CA ASN A 141 29.53 -3.34 10.12
C ASN A 141 28.87 -4.58 9.50
N SER A 142 28.47 -4.50 8.24
CA SER A 142 27.98 -5.64 7.46
C SER A 142 28.37 -5.52 6.00
N LYS A 143 28.72 -6.65 5.37
CA LYS A 143 29.05 -6.71 3.94
C LYS A 143 27.80 -6.93 3.08
N SER A 144 26.83 -7.73 3.56
CA SER A 144 25.60 -8.01 2.82
C SER A 144 24.57 -6.89 3.00
N ARG A 145 23.71 -6.68 1.99
CA ARG A 145 22.64 -5.68 2.04
C ARG A 145 21.59 -6.05 3.08
N LEU A 146 21.23 -7.34 3.17
CA LEU A 146 20.35 -7.84 4.23
C LEU A 146 20.94 -7.63 5.61
N GLY A 147 22.25 -7.81 5.77
CA GLY A 147 22.94 -7.52 7.02
C GLY A 147 22.86 -6.05 7.41
N LYS A 148 23.03 -5.12 6.46
CA LYS A 148 22.87 -3.67 6.70
C LYS A 148 21.42 -3.34 7.09
N LEU A 149 20.42 -3.85 6.38
CA LEU A 149 19.01 -3.67 6.71
C LEU A 149 18.66 -4.23 8.09
N SER A 150 19.25 -5.37 8.46
CA SER A 150 19.11 -5.99 9.79
C SER A 150 19.70 -5.11 10.90
N LEU A 151 20.84 -4.46 10.67
CA LEU A 151 21.39 -3.48 11.60
C LEU A 151 20.47 -2.28 11.79
N GLY A 152 19.91 -1.75 10.70
CA GLY A 152 18.93 -0.67 10.73
C GLY A 152 17.69 -1.06 11.51
N LEU A 153 17.17 -2.26 11.29
CA LEU A 153 15.99 -2.78 12.00
C LEU A 153 16.22 -2.88 13.51
N ARG A 154 17.37 -3.43 13.93
CA ARG A 154 17.72 -3.52 15.36
C ARG A 154 17.81 -2.15 16.03
N LYS A 155 18.40 -1.15 15.35
CA LYS A 155 18.49 0.22 15.88
C LYS A 155 17.09 0.81 16.13
N ILE A 156 16.18 0.63 15.18
CA ILE A 156 14.79 1.09 15.30
C ILE A 156 14.09 0.37 16.46
N GLN A 157 14.19 -0.94 16.51
CA GLN A 157 13.55 -1.76 17.55
C GLN A 157 14.13 -1.51 18.95
N GLY A 158 15.42 -1.23 19.05
CA GLY A 158 16.10 -0.88 20.31
C GLY A 158 15.75 0.53 20.81
N ALA A 159 15.41 1.46 19.92
CA ALA A 159 15.00 2.82 20.26
C ALA A 159 13.51 2.93 20.59
N THR A 160 12.75 1.87 20.42
CA THR A 160 11.29 1.89 20.55
C THR A 160 10.88 1.83 22.01
N THR A 161 10.80 2.96 22.66
CA THR A 161 9.82 3.16 23.72
C THR A 161 8.49 3.51 23.00
N TYR A 162 7.74 2.52 22.56
CA TYR A 162 6.30 2.73 22.33
C TYR A 162 5.75 3.24 23.63
N PRO A 163 4.95 4.34 23.63
CA PRO A 163 4.21 4.67 24.84
C PRO A 163 3.44 3.39 25.19
N ASP A 164 3.67 2.91 26.42
CA ASP A 164 2.93 1.75 26.93
C ASP A 164 1.45 2.05 26.71
N PRO A 165 0.69 1.20 25.99
CA PRO A 165 -0.74 1.43 25.79
C PRO A 165 -1.49 1.65 27.11
N LYS A 166 -0.95 1.17 28.22
CA LYS A 166 -1.45 1.42 29.58
C LYS A 166 -1.20 2.83 30.09
N SER A 167 -0.31 3.61 29.48
CA SER A 167 0.01 4.98 29.87
C SER A 167 -0.84 6.03 29.17
N VAL A 168 -1.63 5.64 28.17
CA VAL A 168 -2.47 6.53 27.37
C VAL A 168 -3.93 6.31 27.79
N GLU A 169 -4.53 7.27 28.46
CA GLU A 169 -5.93 7.21 28.87
C GLU A 169 -6.88 7.26 27.67
N ILE A 170 -6.57 8.11 26.67
CA ILE A 170 -7.35 8.29 25.45
C ILE A 170 -6.42 8.27 24.26
N TYR A 171 -6.69 7.38 23.30
CA TYR A 171 -5.98 7.32 22.02
C TYR A 171 -6.78 8.07 20.96
N GLY A 172 -6.43 9.33 20.78
CA GLY A 172 -7.12 10.27 19.90
C GLY A 172 -6.25 10.76 18.72
N LYS A 173 -6.56 11.94 18.22
CA LYS A 173 -5.91 12.54 17.06
C LYS A 173 -4.39 12.67 17.21
N ASN A 174 -3.94 13.20 18.35
CA ASN A 174 -2.52 13.48 18.55
C ASN A 174 -1.69 12.19 18.62
N GLU A 175 -2.19 11.17 19.28
CA GLU A 175 -1.55 9.87 19.43
C GLU A 175 -1.46 9.17 18.08
N VAL A 176 -2.53 9.23 17.26
CA VAL A 176 -2.56 8.68 15.91
C VAL A 176 -1.53 9.39 15.01
N LEU A 177 -1.47 10.72 15.04
CA LEU A 177 -0.52 11.48 14.23
C LEU A 177 0.93 11.24 14.65
N ALA A 178 1.19 11.23 15.96
CA ALA A 178 2.52 10.91 16.50
C ALA A 178 2.97 9.49 16.11
N GLN A 179 2.05 8.52 16.14
CA GLN A 179 2.33 7.16 15.71
C GLN A 179 2.64 7.10 14.21
N MET A 180 1.87 7.80 13.38
CA MET A 180 2.11 7.85 11.93
C MET A 180 3.46 8.49 11.60
N GLU A 181 3.80 9.60 12.26
CA GLU A 181 5.10 10.23 12.12
C GLU A 181 6.23 9.25 12.48
N TYR A 182 6.11 8.60 13.61
CA TYR A 182 7.06 7.58 14.05
C TYR A 182 7.21 6.45 13.03
N ASP A 183 6.10 5.90 12.55
CA ASP A 183 6.08 4.79 11.59
C ASP A 183 6.78 5.18 10.28
N ILE A 184 6.51 6.38 9.75
CA ILE A 184 7.12 6.87 8.51
C ILE A 184 8.62 7.12 8.67
N LEU A 185 9.01 7.80 9.74
CA LEU A 185 10.42 8.10 9.98
C LEU A 185 11.21 6.82 10.26
N SER A 186 10.62 5.84 10.92
CA SER A 186 11.24 4.54 11.17
C SER A 186 11.51 3.77 9.88
N VAL A 187 10.51 3.66 9.01
CA VAL A 187 10.71 2.96 7.73
C VAL A 187 11.68 3.73 6.82
N THR A 188 11.66 5.07 6.87
CA THR A 188 12.61 5.89 6.11
C THR A 188 14.04 5.63 6.59
N LYS A 189 14.28 5.65 7.90
CA LYS A 189 15.58 5.30 8.47
C LYS A 189 16.01 3.88 8.12
N TRP A 190 15.10 2.92 8.19
CA TRP A 190 15.40 1.54 7.83
C TRP A 190 15.86 1.38 6.39
N VAL A 191 15.12 1.95 5.44
CA VAL A 191 15.42 1.77 4.02
C VAL A 191 16.69 2.51 3.59
N THR A 192 17.16 3.51 4.36
CA THR A 192 18.46 4.16 4.08
C THR A 192 19.64 3.21 4.24
N HIS A 193 19.48 2.10 4.97
CA HIS A 193 20.52 1.06 5.09
C HIS A 193 20.65 0.19 3.84
N PHE A 194 19.81 0.38 2.83
CA PHE A 194 19.89 -0.32 1.55
C PHE A 194 20.56 0.57 0.50
N ASP A 195 21.80 0.27 0.15
CA ASP A 195 22.65 1.09 -0.72
C ASP A 195 22.02 1.34 -2.09
N GLU A 196 21.35 0.35 -2.67
CA GLU A 196 20.71 0.45 -3.96
C GLU A 196 19.52 1.42 -3.94
N PHE A 197 18.77 1.46 -2.83
CA PHE A 197 17.70 2.43 -2.65
C PHE A 197 18.27 3.86 -2.51
N GLN A 198 19.40 4.02 -1.82
CA GLN A 198 20.03 5.32 -1.67
C GLN A 198 20.52 5.92 -2.99
N LYS A 199 20.85 5.10 -3.99
CA LYS A 199 21.26 5.54 -5.33
C LYS A 199 20.11 6.06 -6.19
N LEU A 200 18.86 5.87 -5.80
CA LEU A 200 17.71 6.33 -6.56
C LEU A 200 17.57 7.85 -6.55
N PRO A 201 16.98 8.44 -7.60
CA PRO A 201 16.54 9.83 -7.60
C PRO A 201 15.57 10.09 -6.42
N HIS A 202 15.62 11.32 -5.88
CA HIS A 202 14.83 11.69 -4.69
C HIS A 202 13.33 11.47 -4.88
N GLU A 203 12.78 11.86 -6.02
CA GLU A 203 11.36 11.67 -6.36
C GLU A 203 10.93 10.20 -6.34
N LEU A 204 11.79 9.31 -6.86
CA LEU A 204 11.50 7.87 -6.82
C LEU A 204 11.55 7.31 -5.40
N LYS A 205 12.49 7.80 -4.56
CA LYS A 205 12.55 7.42 -3.14
C LYS A 205 11.25 7.80 -2.43
N LEU A 206 10.77 9.03 -2.59
CA LEU A 206 9.52 9.50 -2.00
C LEU A 206 8.32 8.70 -2.48
N THR A 207 8.22 8.47 -3.79
CA THR A 207 7.13 7.67 -4.38
C THR A 207 7.12 6.23 -3.86
N MET A 208 8.30 5.62 -3.73
CA MET A 208 8.40 4.27 -3.17
C MET A 208 8.05 4.25 -1.68
N LEU A 209 8.49 5.23 -0.90
CA LEU A 209 8.14 5.35 0.52
C LEU A 209 6.64 5.50 0.73
N GLU A 210 5.93 6.23 -0.13
CA GLU A 210 4.47 6.32 -0.13
C GLU A 210 3.78 4.94 -0.14
N GLY A 211 4.37 3.96 -0.81
CA GLY A 211 3.87 2.58 -0.82
C GLY A 211 4.39 1.72 0.32
N ILE A 212 5.66 1.88 0.68
CA ILE A 212 6.38 1.02 1.63
C ILE A 212 5.87 1.17 3.05
N TRP A 213 5.70 2.40 3.55
CA TRP A 213 5.42 2.65 4.96
C TRP A 213 4.19 1.90 5.48
N ASN A 214 3.11 1.88 4.71
CA ASN A 214 1.84 1.29 5.12
C ASN A 214 1.88 -0.24 5.26
N ILE A 215 2.74 -0.91 4.50
CA ILE A 215 2.84 -2.36 4.55
C ILE A 215 3.98 -2.84 5.45
N TRP A 216 5.04 -2.04 5.57
CA TRP A 216 6.20 -2.31 6.39
C TRP A 216 5.83 -2.45 7.88
N TRP A 217 5.13 -1.46 8.44
CA TRP A 217 4.79 -1.46 9.84
C TRP A 217 3.83 -2.59 10.24
N LYS A 218 3.01 -3.09 9.29
CA LYS A 218 2.13 -4.24 9.57
C LYS A 218 2.94 -5.49 9.92
N LEU A 219 3.95 -5.81 9.13
CA LEU A 219 4.82 -6.95 9.39
C LEU A 219 5.70 -6.71 10.61
N GLU A 220 6.24 -5.51 10.75
CA GLU A 220 7.10 -5.11 11.86
C GLU A 220 6.35 -5.25 13.20
N ARG A 221 5.12 -4.73 13.31
CA ARG A 221 4.29 -4.88 14.51
C ARG A 221 3.99 -6.34 14.85
N ILE A 222 3.61 -7.15 13.89
CA ILE A 222 3.35 -8.58 14.11
C ILE A 222 4.62 -9.25 14.66
N SER A 223 5.78 -8.91 14.10
CA SER A 223 7.07 -9.42 14.57
C SER A 223 7.37 -8.98 16.00
N ASN A 224 7.16 -7.70 16.34
CA ASN A 224 7.40 -7.18 17.69
C ASN A 224 6.45 -7.80 18.71
N VAL A 225 5.16 -7.93 18.37
CA VAL A 225 4.20 -8.62 19.23
C VAL A 225 4.64 -10.07 19.48
N ALA A 226 5.01 -10.81 18.42
CA ALA A 226 5.48 -12.18 18.56
C ALA A 226 6.74 -12.30 19.44
N ARG A 227 7.72 -11.40 19.25
CA ARG A 227 8.95 -11.35 20.07
C ARG A 227 8.65 -11.01 21.54
N ASN A 228 7.81 -10.01 21.79
CA ASN A 228 7.42 -9.63 23.16
C ASN A 228 6.67 -10.74 23.86
N LEU A 229 5.78 -11.44 23.16
CA LEU A 229 5.07 -12.60 23.68
C LEU A 229 6.05 -13.71 24.06
N LYS A 230 7.02 -14.00 23.20
CA LYS A 230 8.04 -15.01 23.45
C LYS A 230 8.95 -14.64 24.64
N ALA A 231 9.31 -13.36 24.78
CA ALA A 231 10.21 -12.88 25.84
C ALA A 231 9.51 -12.79 27.22
N ASN A 232 8.24 -12.39 27.25
CA ASN A 232 7.55 -12.04 28.50
C ASN A 232 6.64 -13.12 29.05
N LEU A 233 6.31 -14.14 28.25
CA LEU A 233 5.43 -15.20 28.68
C LEU A 233 6.22 -16.47 28.97
N LYS A 234 5.97 -17.06 30.17
CA LYS A 234 6.42 -18.42 30.45
C LYS A 234 5.83 -19.37 29.40
N GLU A 235 6.63 -20.35 29.01
CA GLU A 235 6.28 -21.28 27.93
C GLU A 235 4.91 -21.96 28.12
N GLU A 236 4.52 -22.18 29.36
CA GLU A 236 3.22 -22.75 29.75
C GLU A 236 2.05 -21.80 29.43
N ILE A 237 2.22 -20.49 29.67
CA ILE A 237 1.23 -19.46 29.34
C ILE A 237 1.13 -19.28 27.82
N LEU A 238 2.27 -19.32 27.13
CA LEU A 238 2.33 -19.31 25.66
C LEU A 238 1.58 -20.50 25.05
N ARG A 239 1.74 -21.71 25.59
CA ARG A 239 0.97 -22.90 25.17
C ARG A 239 -0.52 -22.75 25.43
N LYS A 240 -0.91 -22.17 26.55
CA LYS A 240 -2.29 -21.90 26.91
C LYS A 240 -2.91 -20.86 25.99
N LEU A 241 -2.22 -19.75 25.73
CA LEU A 241 -2.64 -18.72 24.78
C LEU A 241 -2.74 -19.23 23.35
N LYS A 242 -1.83 -20.09 22.90
CA LYS A 242 -1.90 -20.79 21.62
C LYS A 242 -3.15 -21.66 21.51
N LYS A 243 -3.59 -22.25 22.62
CA LYS A 243 -4.76 -23.16 22.67
C LYS A 243 -6.06 -22.38 22.77
N ASP A 244 -6.07 -21.27 23.49
CA ASP A 244 -7.29 -20.50 23.81
C ASP A 244 -7.47 -19.24 22.93
N HIS A 245 -6.55 -18.97 22.01
CA HIS A 245 -6.59 -17.84 21.05
C HIS A 245 -6.77 -16.44 21.68
N LEU A 246 -6.31 -16.21 22.92
CA LEU A 246 -6.60 -15.01 23.69
C LEU A 246 -5.46 -13.97 23.60
N PHE A 247 -5.73 -12.76 23.08
CA PHE A 247 -4.90 -11.57 23.29
C PHE A 247 -5.66 -10.25 23.31
N HIS A 248 -5.01 -9.19 23.88
CA HIS A 248 -5.61 -7.91 24.21
C HIS A 248 -6.31 -7.23 23.03
N ALA A 249 -7.61 -7.02 23.18
CA ALA A 249 -8.34 -6.01 22.43
C ALA A 249 -8.03 -4.62 23.03
N TRP A 250 -8.00 -3.59 22.18
CA TRP A 250 -8.07 -2.22 22.67
C TRP A 250 -9.35 -2.05 23.49
N ASP A 251 -9.26 -1.42 24.64
CA ASP A 251 -10.47 -0.95 25.31
C ASP A 251 -11.06 0.14 24.39
N LEU A 252 -12.18 -0.18 23.73
CA LEU A 252 -12.85 0.73 22.81
C LEU A 252 -13.24 2.06 23.44
N LYS A 253 -13.34 2.10 24.79
CA LYS A 253 -13.59 3.30 25.57
C LYS A 253 -12.41 4.27 25.54
N GLN A 254 -11.21 3.78 25.24
CA GLN A 254 -10.00 4.60 25.13
C GLN A 254 -9.79 5.19 23.72
N LEU A 255 -10.62 4.83 22.74
CA LEU A 255 -10.50 5.34 21.37
C LEU A 255 -11.38 6.56 21.18
N ASP A 256 -10.78 7.70 20.87
CA ASP A 256 -11.49 8.89 20.40
C ASP A 256 -11.37 9.03 18.88
N LEU A 257 -12.46 8.76 18.17
CA LEU A 257 -12.60 8.89 16.72
C LEU A 257 -13.47 10.08 16.32
N SER A 258 -13.89 10.93 17.25
CA SER A 258 -14.76 12.09 17.00
C SER A 258 -14.15 13.08 16.00
N TRP A 259 -12.82 13.10 15.91
CA TRP A 259 -12.07 13.97 14.99
C TRP A 259 -12.09 13.51 13.52
N VAL A 260 -12.50 12.27 13.24
CA VAL A 260 -12.58 11.71 11.86
C VAL A 260 -13.98 11.26 11.48
N SER A 261 -14.90 11.08 12.43
CA SER A 261 -16.24 10.59 12.14
C SER A 261 -17.24 11.04 13.19
N LYS A 262 -18.49 11.22 12.75
CA LYS A 262 -19.66 11.44 13.62
C LYS A 262 -20.22 10.16 14.22
N TYR A 263 -19.79 9.02 13.72
CA TYR A 263 -20.23 7.71 14.16
C TYR A 263 -19.44 7.25 15.39
N THR A 264 -20.06 6.42 16.21
CA THR A 264 -19.42 5.83 17.38
C THR A 264 -18.36 4.82 17.00
N VAL A 265 -17.44 4.53 17.91
CA VAL A 265 -16.41 3.50 17.71
C VAL A 265 -17.03 2.14 17.38
N GLU A 266 -18.15 1.81 18.00
CA GLU A 266 -18.90 0.57 17.75
C GLU A 266 -19.40 0.46 16.31
N GLU A 267 -19.94 1.55 15.76
CA GLU A 267 -20.40 1.61 14.36
C GLU A 267 -19.23 1.56 13.37
N LEU A 268 -18.08 2.08 13.75
CA LEU A 268 -16.89 2.12 12.92
C LEU A 268 -16.09 0.81 12.90
N LYS A 269 -16.37 -0.15 13.79
CA LYS A 269 -15.64 -1.42 13.91
C LYS A 269 -15.44 -2.15 12.56
N PHE A 270 -16.49 -2.20 11.75
CA PHE A 270 -16.44 -2.85 10.45
C PHE A 270 -15.43 -2.19 9.49
N PHE A 271 -15.37 -0.85 9.49
CA PHE A 271 -14.53 -0.09 8.57
C PHE A 271 -13.08 0.01 9.04
N LEU A 272 -12.86 0.04 10.35
CA LEU A 272 -11.54 0.22 10.96
C LEU A 272 -10.84 -1.10 11.30
N ASP A 273 -11.54 -2.23 11.16
CA ASP A 273 -10.99 -3.55 11.51
C ASP A 273 -10.49 -3.63 12.95
N ILE A 274 -11.23 -2.97 13.86
CA ILE A 274 -10.89 -2.95 15.28
C ILE A 274 -11.14 -4.33 15.86
N PRO A 275 -10.13 -5.00 16.43
CA PRO A 275 -10.31 -6.29 17.08
C PRO A 275 -11.24 -6.14 18.29
N THR A 276 -12.37 -6.81 18.27
CA THR A 276 -13.37 -6.76 19.36
C THR A 276 -13.22 -7.88 20.34
N GLU A 277 -12.50 -8.90 19.96
CA GLU A 277 -12.26 -10.07 20.78
C GLU A 277 -10.77 -10.23 21.06
N ILE A 278 -10.48 -10.69 22.25
CA ILE A 278 -9.12 -11.02 22.68
C ILE A 278 -8.74 -12.34 21.99
N ARG A 279 -8.23 -12.25 20.76
CA ARG A 279 -7.73 -13.41 20.03
C ARG A 279 -6.29 -13.18 19.60
N LEU A 280 -5.48 -14.22 19.66
CA LEU A 280 -4.18 -14.18 19.03
C LEU A 280 -4.41 -14.11 17.52
N ASP A 281 -3.97 -13.01 16.92
CA ASP A 281 -4.05 -12.89 15.47
C ASP A 281 -3.36 -14.09 14.79
N PRO A 282 -3.99 -14.75 13.82
CA PRO A 282 -3.43 -15.91 13.12
C PRO A 282 -2.05 -15.63 12.51
N LEU A 283 -1.77 -14.38 12.12
CA LEU A 283 -0.45 -13.97 11.60
C LEU A 283 0.59 -13.92 12.72
N THR A 284 0.23 -13.43 13.90
CA THR A 284 1.11 -13.46 15.08
C THR A 284 1.45 -14.91 15.45
N GLN A 285 0.49 -15.84 15.36
CA GLN A 285 0.76 -17.26 15.59
C GLN A 285 1.76 -17.82 14.57
N LEU A 286 1.56 -17.53 13.27
CA LEU A 286 2.50 -17.96 12.23
C LEU A 286 3.90 -17.36 12.44
N MET A 287 3.99 -16.13 12.92
CA MET A 287 5.25 -15.45 13.23
C MET A 287 5.95 -16.10 14.44
N LEU A 288 5.20 -16.44 15.49
CA LEU A 288 5.72 -17.20 16.65
C LEU A 288 6.27 -18.57 16.24
N ASP A 289 5.57 -19.27 15.34
CA ASP A 289 5.96 -20.60 14.85
C ASP A 289 7.14 -20.54 13.87
N LEU A 290 7.31 -19.43 13.17
CA LEU A 290 8.44 -19.17 12.27
C LEU A 290 9.68 -18.77 13.05
N ASP A 291 9.52 -17.88 14.04
CA ASP A 291 10.63 -17.31 14.84
C ASP A 291 11.79 -16.85 13.95
N PRO A 292 11.59 -15.80 13.13
CA PRO A 292 12.59 -15.40 12.16
C PRO A 292 13.80 -14.74 12.83
N SER A 293 15.00 -15.01 12.30
CA SER A 293 16.19 -14.22 12.62
C SER A 293 16.05 -12.79 12.10
N ASP A 294 16.89 -11.86 12.57
CA ASP A 294 16.85 -10.46 12.08
C ASP A 294 17.13 -10.35 10.57
N ILE A 295 17.97 -11.24 10.03
CA ILE A 295 18.24 -11.33 8.58
C ILE A 295 16.99 -11.78 7.83
N GLU A 296 16.34 -12.85 8.30
CA GLU A 296 15.11 -13.37 7.70
C GLU A 296 13.97 -12.35 7.78
N LEU A 297 13.82 -11.66 8.92
CA LEU A 297 12.83 -10.62 9.08
C LEU A 297 13.09 -9.43 8.13
N SER A 298 14.34 -9.01 7.98
CA SER A 298 14.74 -7.96 7.04
C SER A 298 14.45 -8.37 5.59
N PHE A 299 14.68 -9.65 5.25
CA PHE A 299 14.28 -10.20 3.95
C PHE A 299 12.76 -10.18 3.77
N MET A 300 11.99 -10.63 4.75
CA MET A 300 10.53 -10.63 4.69
C MET A 300 9.98 -9.21 4.50
N LEU A 301 10.48 -8.23 5.26
CA LEU A 301 10.12 -6.81 5.14
C LEU A 301 10.43 -6.27 3.75
N SER A 302 11.63 -6.54 3.24
CA SER A 302 12.07 -6.10 1.92
C SER A 302 11.23 -6.69 0.79
N GLN A 303 11.02 -8.00 0.81
CA GLN A 303 10.19 -8.69 -0.17
C GLN A 303 8.75 -8.19 -0.16
N LEU A 304 8.18 -8.03 1.02
CA LEU A 304 6.83 -7.51 1.18
C LEU A 304 6.69 -6.10 0.60
N CYS A 305 7.61 -5.20 0.98
CA CYS A 305 7.59 -3.79 0.59
C CYS A 305 7.82 -3.60 -0.91
N PHE A 306 8.89 -4.17 -1.46
CA PHE A 306 9.23 -3.96 -2.87
C PHE A 306 8.25 -4.66 -3.80
N HIS A 307 7.76 -5.85 -3.45
CA HIS A 307 6.71 -6.51 -4.21
C HIS A 307 5.42 -5.66 -4.25
N TYR A 308 5.00 -5.12 -3.11
CA TYR A 308 3.80 -4.29 -3.02
C TYR A 308 3.93 -3.00 -3.82
N VAL A 309 5.06 -2.30 -3.67
CA VAL A 309 5.34 -1.03 -4.37
C VAL A 309 5.44 -1.24 -5.88
N GLY A 310 6.16 -2.27 -6.33
CA GLY A 310 6.25 -2.61 -7.74
C GLY A 310 4.88 -2.88 -8.36
N LYS A 311 4.02 -3.64 -7.66
CA LYS A 311 2.64 -3.89 -8.11
C LYS A 311 1.75 -2.65 -8.10
N ARG A 312 1.95 -1.75 -7.14
CA ARG A 312 1.13 -0.55 -6.98
C ARG A 312 1.41 0.49 -8.06
N PHE A 313 2.69 0.81 -8.29
CA PHE A 313 3.07 1.93 -9.16
C PHE A 313 3.41 1.51 -10.59
N GLN A 314 3.75 0.22 -10.84
CA GLN A 314 4.10 -0.30 -12.16
C GLN A 314 5.28 0.44 -12.83
N GLY A 315 5.48 0.23 -14.14
CA GLY A 315 6.47 0.96 -14.95
C GLY A 315 7.90 0.82 -14.45
N GLU A 316 8.59 1.94 -14.26
CA GLU A 316 9.98 2.00 -13.80
C GLU A 316 10.13 1.45 -12.38
N ILE A 317 9.19 1.80 -11.49
CA ILE A 317 9.21 1.35 -10.08
C ILE A 317 9.08 -0.17 -10.00
N LEU A 318 8.30 -0.80 -10.88
CA LEU A 318 8.21 -2.26 -10.94
C LEU A 318 9.58 -2.89 -11.25
N LYS A 319 10.27 -2.39 -12.28
CA LYS A 319 11.60 -2.89 -12.69
C LYS A 319 12.64 -2.73 -11.59
N ILE A 320 12.65 -1.56 -10.93
CA ILE A 320 13.54 -1.29 -9.79
C ILE A 320 13.23 -2.25 -8.64
N SER A 321 11.95 -2.43 -8.32
CA SER A 321 11.50 -3.30 -7.24
C SER A 321 11.84 -4.78 -7.49
N GLU A 322 11.68 -5.25 -8.72
CA GLU A 322 12.07 -6.61 -9.13
C GLU A 322 13.58 -6.82 -8.95
N LYS A 323 14.40 -5.87 -9.44
CA LYS A 323 15.85 -5.92 -9.25
C LYS A 323 16.25 -5.92 -7.76
N PHE A 324 15.58 -5.14 -6.92
CA PHE A 324 15.85 -5.14 -5.48
C PHE A 324 15.51 -6.47 -4.84
N GLN A 325 14.41 -7.09 -5.25
CA GLN A 325 14.01 -8.41 -4.75
C GLN A 325 15.00 -9.50 -5.16
N GLU A 326 15.54 -9.46 -6.39
CA GLU A 326 16.59 -10.38 -6.86
C GLU A 326 17.85 -10.25 -6.00
N ILE A 327 18.39 -9.03 -5.86
CA ILE A 327 19.60 -8.77 -5.05
C ILE A 327 19.45 -9.27 -3.62
N LEU A 328 18.30 -9.06 -3.00
CA LEU A 328 18.06 -9.48 -1.62
C LEU A 328 17.77 -10.97 -1.49
N ALA A 329 17.28 -11.62 -2.55
CA ALA A 329 17.15 -13.07 -2.60
C ALA A 329 18.53 -13.76 -2.69
N ASP A 330 19.45 -13.17 -3.45
CA ASP A 330 20.84 -13.65 -3.53
C ASP A 330 21.54 -13.52 -2.17
N ASP A 331 21.40 -12.36 -1.49
CA ASP A 331 21.94 -12.16 -0.13
C ASP A 331 21.36 -13.19 0.88
N LEU A 332 20.07 -13.52 0.75
CA LEU A 332 19.46 -14.55 1.61
C LEU A 332 20.01 -15.95 1.31
N HIS A 333 20.21 -16.26 0.03
CA HIS A 333 20.82 -17.52 -0.38
C HIS A 333 22.24 -17.66 0.21
N GLU A 334 23.07 -16.62 0.06
CA GLU A 334 24.41 -16.58 0.64
C GLU A 334 24.38 -16.75 2.15
N TYR A 335 23.47 -16.10 2.86
CA TYR A 335 23.28 -16.26 4.30
C TYR A 335 23.00 -17.72 4.69
N TYR A 336 22.07 -18.38 3.98
CA TYR A 336 21.75 -19.77 4.30
C TYR A 336 22.89 -20.75 3.96
N VAL A 337 23.53 -20.59 2.83
CA VAL A 337 24.58 -21.50 2.35
C VAL A 337 25.88 -21.29 3.13
N ASN A 338 26.33 -20.06 3.26
CA ASN A 338 27.67 -19.75 3.78
C ASN A 338 27.69 -19.54 5.30
N GLU A 339 26.67 -18.85 5.87
CA GLU A 339 26.67 -18.56 7.32
C GLU A 339 25.95 -19.66 8.12
N MET A 340 24.80 -20.14 7.64
CA MET A 340 24.00 -21.15 8.33
C MET A 340 24.32 -22.58 7.93
N SER A 341 25.15 -22.80 6.91
CA SER A 341 25.47 -24.11 6.34
C SER A 341 24.23 -24.98 6.06
N ASN A 342 23.14 -24.35 5.67
CA ASN A 342 21.86 -25.00 5.43
C ASN A 342 21.31 -24.69 4.01
N PRO A 343 21.69 -25.46 2.98
CA PRO A 343 21.21 -25.24 1.61
C PRO A 343 19.73 -25.63 1.41
N TYR A 344 19.11 -26.34 2.37
CA TYR A 344 17.73 -26.86 2.25
C TYR A 344 16.70 -25.96 2.95
N TYR A 345 16.77 -24.65 2.74
CA TYR A 345 15.91 -23.67 3.43
C TYR A 345 14.55 -23.40 2.73
N MET A 346 14.24 -24.06 1.62
CA MET A 346 13.01 -23.81 0.85
C MET A 346 11.72 -23.91 1.66
N LYS A 347 11.63 -24.89 2.58
CA LYS A 347 10.45 -25.02 3.46
C LYS A 347 10.29 -23.81 4.39
N ARG A 348 11.39 -23.24 4.84
CA ARG A 348 11.40 -22.06 5.71
C ARG A 348 11.06 -20.81 4.92
N LEU A 349 11.60 -20.65 3.71
CA LEU A 349 11.25 -19.59 2.78
C LEU A 349 9.76 -19.61 2.46
N ALA A 350 9.17 -20.80 2.20
CA ALA A 350 7.75 -20.94 1.95
C ALA A 350 6.88 -20.45 3.13
N LYS A 351 7.30 -20.70 4.39
CA LYS A 351 6.62 -20.17 5.58
C LYS A 351 6.70 -18.65 5.65
N MET A 352 7.88 -18.06 5.37
CA MET A 352 8.05 -16.59 5.31
C MET A 352 7.13 -15.95 4.25
N MET A 353 7.10 -16.53 3.05
CA MET A 353 6.26 -16.02 1.96
C MET A 353 4.77 -16.21 2.25
N LYS A 354 4.37 -17.24 2.98
CA LYS A 354 2.97 -17.42 3.42
C LYS A 354 2.52 -16.26 4.29
N ILE A 355 3.34 -15.80 5.23
CA ILE A 355 3.04 -14.64 6.09
C ILE A 355 2.91 -13.38 5.22
N ASN A 356 3.91 -13.12 4.35
CA ASN A 356 3.89 -11.96 3.47
C ASN A 356 2.64 -11.92 2.58
N ASN A 357 2.25 -13.04 1.99
CA ASN A 357 1.06 -13.14 1.16
C ASN A 357 -0.23 -12.87 1.96
N GLN A 358 -0.31 -13.37 3.20
CA GLN A 358 -1.47 -13.10 4.05
C GLN A 358 -1.59 -11.62 4.40
N ILE A 359 -0.48 -10.95 4.71
CA ILE A 359 -0.47 -9.49 4.96
C ILE A 359 -0.95 -8.72 3.73
N GLN A 360 -0.51 -9.11 2.52
CA GLN A 360 -0.99 -8.48 1.28
C GLN A 360 -2.49 -8.64 1.08
N LEU A 361 -3.04 -9.83 1.38
CA LEU A 361 -4.47 -10.09 1.31
C LEU A 361 -5.25 -9.24 2.32
N ASP A 362 -4.73 -9.06 3.53
CA ASP A 362 -5.38 -8.25 4.55
C ASP A 362 -5.34 -6.76 4.20
N VAL A 363 -4.22 -6.27 3.63
CA VAL A 363 -4.15 -4.91 3.08
C VAL A 363 -5.16 -4.70 1.96
N TYR A 364 -5.32 -5.68 1.06
CA TYR A 364 -6.31 -5.60 0.00
C TYR A 364 -7.74 -5.56 0.54
N ARG A 365 -8.08 -6.42 1.49
CA ARG A 365 -9.40 -6.44 2.15
C ARG A 365 -9.71 -5.14 2.88
N SER A 366 -8.72 -4.59 3.58
CA SER A 366 -8.84 -3.29 4.25
C SER A 366 -9.12 -2.16 3.25
N LYS A 367 -8.45 -2.13 2.10
CA LYS A 367 -8.73 -1.16 1.03
C LYS A 367 -10.16 -1.22 0.50
N VAL A 368 -10.70 -2.42 0.33
CA VAL A 368 -12.10 -2.58 -0.12
C VAL A 368 -13.07 -1.99 0.91
N ARG A 369 -12.87 -2.27 2.21
CA ARG A 369 -13.69 -1.70 3.29
C ARG A 369 -13.58 -0.17 3.36
N SER A 370 -12.38 0.37 3.24
CA SER A 370 -12.16 1.81 3.21
C SER A 370 -12.83 2.48 2.01
N SER A 371 -12.80 1.85 0.85
CA SER A 371 -13.49 2.36 -0.33
C SER A 371 -15.02 2.44 -0.11
N LEU A 372 -15.60 1.47 0.59
CA LEU A 372 -17.01 1.53 1.00
C LEU A 372 -17.26 2.69 1.98
N ALA A 373 -16.37 2.88 2.95
CA ALA A 373 -16.48 3.99 3.89
C ALA A 373 -16.49 5.36 3.19
N TYR A 374 -15.68 5.55 2.16
CA TYR A 374 -15.70 6.76 1.35
C TYR A 374 -17.00 6.94 0.54
N VAL A 375 -17.57 5.85 0.01
CA VAL A 375 -18.84 5.92 -0.74
C VAL A 375 -20.00 6.35 0.15
N PHE A 376 -19.98 5.95 1.42
CA PHE A 376 -21.03 6.25 2.40
C PHE A 376 -20.72 7.46 3.30
N ASP A 377 -19.66 8.23 3.00
CA ASP A 377 -19.22 9.38 3.81
C ASP A 377 -19.10 9.06 5.32
N ILE A 378 -18.64 7.85 5.63
CA ILE A 378 -18.49 7.38 7.02
C ILE A 378 -17.44 8.21 7.77
N PHE A 379 -16.38 8.63 7.08
CA PHE A 379 -15.30 9.45 7.63
C PHE A 379 -15.47 10.91 7.19
N ASP A 380 -16.44 11.59 7.76
CA ASP A 380 -16.67 13.02 7.56
C ASP A 380 -16.50 13.74 8.88
N VAL A 381 -15.46 14.55 8.98
CA VAL A 381 -15.26 15.36 10.18
C VAL A 381 -16.17 16.57 10.09
N VAL A 382 -17.26 16.53 10.81
CA VAL A 382 -18.10 17.69 11.05
C VAL A 382 -17.40 18.62 12.02
N LYS A 383 -17.30 19.92 11.67
CA LYS A 383 -16.85 20.96 12.60
C LYS A 383 -17.86 21.17 13.71
#